data_6c86be5e0a08cae429e9aed57dc1c030
#
_entry.id   6c86be5e0a08cae429e9aed57dc1c030
#
_cell.length_a   1.000
_cell.length_b   1.000
_cell.length_c   1.000
_cell.angle_alpha   90.00
_cell.angle_beta   90.00
_cell.angle_gamma   90.00
#
_symmetry.space_group_name_H-M   'P 1'
#
loop_
_entity.id
_entity.type
_entity.pdbx_description
1 polymer ?
#
loop_
_entity_poly.entity_id
_entity_poly.type
_entity_poly.pdbx_seq_one_letter_code
_entity_poly.pdbx_strand_id
1 'polypeptide(L)'
;MNAKNPVLWISLFVIALFAGLSVTRAQSGAQPDVVTAISNLENDAVRANLTGDPAFYQKVLAEDWTRGDSDGTFYTKADILKLMADTKNLKTNSEKLSELKVRVYGNTAVATYKDTYDIMIMGERRAHTIIATDTFVKMGSAWKQVASRGSEAK
;
A
#
# COMPACT_ATOMS: atom_id res chain seq x y z
N MET A 1 -76.45 -40.69 -17.91
CA MET A 1 -76.44 -39.24 -17.59
C MET A 1 -75.00 -38.90 -17.17
N ASN A 2 -74.29 -38.24 -18.08
CA ASN A 2 -72.83 -37.97 -17.95
C ASN A 2 -72.61 -36.58 -17.34
N ALA A 3 -72.02 -36.57 -16.16
CA ALA A 3 -71.53 -35.32 -15.59
C ALA A 3 -70.04 -35.16 -15.95
N LYS A 4 -69.71 -34.14 -16.78
CA LYS A 4 -68.36 -33.77 -17.17
C LYS A 4 -67.78 -32.87 -16.09
N ASN A 5 -66.67 -33.27 -15.47
CA ASN A 5 -65.86 -32.42 -14.59
C ASN A 5 -64.96 -31.53 -15.43
N PRO A 6 -64.91 -30.22 -15.21
CA PRO A 6 -63.90 -29.38 -15.81
C PRO A 6 -62.60 -29.43 -14.98
N VAL A 7 -61.54 -29.84 -15.65
CA VAL A 7 -60.16 -29.78 -15.11
C VAL A 7 -59.69 -28.33 -15.11
N LEU A 8 -59.50 -27.78 -13.92
CA LEU A 8 -58.98 -26.45 -13.70
C LEU A 8 -57.45 -26.49 -13.86
N TRP A 9 -56.92 -25.91 -14.94
CA TRP A 9 -55.50 -25.73 -15.14
C TRP A 9 -55.02 -24.51 -14.33
N ILE A 10 -54.36 -24.78 -13.17
CA ILE A 10 -53.65 -23.73 -12.42
C ILE A 10 -52.28 -23.59 -13.03
N SER A 11 -52.08 -22.55 -13.82
CA SER A 11 -50.78 -22.16 -14.32
C SER A 11 -49.97 -21.50 -13.19
N LEU A 12 -49.01 -22.24 -12.64
CA LEU A 12 -48.05 -21.69 -11.72
C LEU A 12 -47.07 -20.79 -12.47
N PHE A 13 -47.23 -19.48 -12.33
CA PHE A 13 -46.22 -18.51 -12.75
C PHE A 13 -45.08 -18.52 -11.72
N VAL A 14 -44.00 -19.21 -12.03
CA VAL A 14 -42.74 -19.08 -11.28
C VAL A 14 -42.09 -17.78 -11.75
N ILE A 15 -42.23 -16.72 -10.94
CA ILE A 15 -41.47 -15.48 -11.13
C ILE A 15 -40.06 -15.75 -10.56
N ALA A 16 -39.13 -16.06 -11.45
CA ALA A 16 -37.70 -16.10 -11.11
C ALA A 16 -37.23 -14.67 -10.84
N LEU A 17 -37.11 -14.31 -9.54
CA LEU A 17 -36.47 -13.08 -9.12
C LEU A 17 -34.97 -13.22 -9.37
N PHE A 18 -34.47 -12.77 -10.52
CA PHE A 18 -33.06 -12.54 -10.73
C PHE A 18 -32.65 -11.33 -9.90
N ALA A 19 -32.21 -11.59 -8.66
CA ALA A 19 -31.44 -10.60 -7.90
C ALA A 19 -30.13 -10.38 -8.65
N GLY A 20 -30.10 -9.33 -9.47
CA GLY A 20 -28.89 -8.87 -10.15
C GLY A 20 -27.85 -8.50 -9.07
N LEU A 21 -26.88 -9.37 -8.83
CA LEU A 21 -25.64 -9.01 -8.15
C LEU A 21 -24.94 -7.96 -9.00
N SER A 22 -25.19 -6.69 -8.69
CA SER A 22 -24.39 -5.59 -9.21
C SER A 22 -23.00 -5.74 -8.64
N VAL A 23 -22.12 -6.41 -9.39
CA VAL A 23 -20.68 -6.36 -9.13
C VAL A 23 -20.26 -4.91 -9.39
N THR A 24 -20.26 -4.10 -8.35
CA THR A 24 -19.64 -2.78 -8.38
C THR A 24 -18.16 -3.00 -8.67
N ARG A 25 -17.80 -2.90 -9.93
CA ARG A 25 -16.42 -2.85 -10.39
C ARG A 25 -15.80 -1.64 -9.66
N ALA A 26 -14.93 -1.90 -8.70
CA ALA A 26 -14.17 -0.84 -8.04
C ALA A 26 -13.45 -0.06 -9.15
N GLN A 27 -13.97 1.12 -9.45
CA GLN A 27 -13.43 2.00 -10.44
C GLN A 27 -12.13 2.52 -9.87
N SER A 28 -10.99 2.06 -10.38
CA SER A 28 -9.66 2.60 -10.08
C SER A 28 -9.51 3.97 -10.74
N GLY A 29 -10.42 4.88 -10.39
CA GLY A 29 -10.29 6.29 -10.71
C GLY A 29 -9.28 6.86 -9.72
N ALA A 30 -8.08 7.22 -10.21
CA ALA A 30 -7.14 7.97 -9.40
C ALA A 30 -7.87 9.21 -8.87
N GLN A 31 -8.07 9.29 -7.55
CA GLN A 31 -8.48 10.53 -6.90
C GLN A 31 -7.22 11.40 -6.85
N PRO A 32 -7.11 12.49 -7.62
CA PRO A 32 -5.89 13.28 -7.75
C PRO A 32 -5.32 13.70 -6.40
N ASP A 33 -6.19 14.04 -5.44
CA ASP A 33 -5.80 14.43 -4.08
C ASP A 33 -5.11 13.30 -3.31
N VAL A 34 -5.57 12.05 -3.48
CA VAL A 34 -4.96 10.89 -2.82
C VAL A 34 -3.62 10.55 -3.45
N VAL A 35 -3.52 10.59 -4.78
CA VAL A 35 -2.24 10.38 -5.48
C VAL A 35 -1.21 11.39 -5.01
N THR A 36 -1.59 12.66 -4.92
CA THR A 36 -0.72 13.73 -4.41
C THR A 36 -0.34 13.49 -2.95
N ALA A 37 -1.29 13.12 -2.09
CA ALA A 37 -1.04 12.86 -0.68
C ALA A 37 -0.03 11.71 -0.48
N ILE A 38 -0.20 10.59 -1.18
CA ILE A 38 0.73 9.44 -1.09
C ILE A 38 2.10 9.81 -1.68
N SER A 39 2.13 10.50 -2.83
CA SER A 39 3.41 10.96 -3.41
C SER A 39 4.16 11.90 -2.47
N ASN A 40 3.47 12.75 -1.73
CA ASN A 40 4.08 13.60 -0.72
C ASN A 40 4.64 12.79 0.44
N LEU A 41 3.91 11.74 0.92
CA LEU A 41 4.42 10.87 1.97
C LEU A 41 5.72 10.16 1.55
N GLU A 42 5.81 9.68 0.31
CA GLU A 42 7.05 9.07 -0.22
C GLU A 42 8.21 10.07 -0.28
N ASN A 43 7.96 11.30 -0.76
CA ASN A 43 8.99 12.34 -0.78
C ASN A 43 9.37 12.81 0.64
N ASP A 44 8.42 12.80 1.58
CA ASP A 44 8.70 13.09 2.99
C ASP A 44 9.55 12.00 3.64
N ALA A 45 9.37 10.72 3.24
CA ALA A 45 10.21 9.62 3.67
C ALA A 45 11.69 9.85 3.27
N VAL A 46 11.93 10.27 2.02
CA VAL A 46 13.28 10.64 1.55
C VAL A 46 13.87 11.76 2.43
N ARG A 47 13.09 12.80 2.73
CA ARG A 47 13.56 13.87 3.64
C ARG A 47 13.87 13.37 5.04
N ALA A 48 13.03 12.50 5.58
CA ALA A 48 13.23 11.88 6.88
C ALA A 48 14.51 11.02 6.92
N ASN A 49 14.78 10.26 5.86
CA ASN A 49 16.02 9.48 5.73
C ASN A 49 17.26 10.38 5.67
N LEU A 50 17.23 11.44 4.87
CA LEU A 50 18.35 12.39 4.73
C LEU A 50 18.64 13.15 6.03
N THR A 51 17.64 13.41 6.85
CA THR A 51 17.77 14.15 8.12
C THR A 51 17.87 13.26 9.35
N GLY A 52 17.63 11.94 9.20
CA GLY A 52 17.59 11.01 10.33
C GLY A 52 16.40 11.29 11.27
N ASP A 53 15.19 11.56 10.70
CA ASP A 53 14.00 11.91 11.47
C ASP A 53 13.11 10.68 11.75
N PRO A 54 13.20 10.06 12.95
CA PRO A 54 12.35 8.92 13.30
C PRO A 54 10.88 9.33 13.53
N ALA A 55 10.59 10.60 13.82
CA ALA A 55 9.23 11.05 14.12
C ALA A 55 8.30 10.92 12.90
N PHE A 56 8.85 11.06 11.69
CA PHE A 56 8.13 10.79 10.45
C PHE A 56 7.62 9.33 10.44
N TYR A 57 8.50 8.36 10.66
CA TYR A 57 8.17 6.94 10.65
C TYR A 57 7.24 6.55 11.80
N GLN A 58 7.44 7.12 12.99
CA GLN A 58 6.51 6.94 14.10
C GLN A 58 5.08 7.32 13.72
N LYS A 59 4.93 8.41 12.96
CA LYS A 59 3.64 8.94 12.52
C LYS A 59 3.04 8.16 11.36
N VAL A 60 3.83 7.78 10.36
CA VAL A 60 3.34 7.25 9.07
C VAL A 60 3.15 5.74 9.08
N LEU A 61 4.03 4.98 9.75
CA LEU A 61 3.91 3.52 9.80
C LEU A 61 2.75 3.10 10.72
N ALA A 62 1.98 2.12 10.26
CA ALA A 62 0.99 1.43 11.09
C ALA A 62 1.71 0.64 12.21
N GLU A 63 0.99 0.29 13.29
CA GLU A 63 1.61 -0.44 14.42
C GLU A 63 2.06 -1.85 14.02
N ASP A 64 1.33 -2.47 13.10
CA ASP A 64 1.59 -3.80 12.55
C ASP A 64 2.37 -3.75 11.21
N TRP A 65 2.97 -2.60 10.88
CA TRP A 65 3.73 -2.46 9.65
C TRP A 65 4.89 -3.45 9.56
N THR A 66 5.11 -3.96 8.35
CA THR A 66 6.25 -4.83 8.03
C THR A 66 6.90 -4.45 6.71
N ARG A 67 8.22 -4.67 6.62
CA ARG A 67 8.98 -4.61 5.38
C ARG A 67 9.67 -5.95 5.14
N GLY A 68 9.53 -6.49 3.94
CA GLY A 68 10.30 -7.65 3.48
C GLY A 68 11.37 -7.22 2.48
N ASP A 69 12.60 -7.68 2.68
CA ASP A 69 13.71 -7.48 1.74
C ASP A 69 13.99 -8.75 0.91
N SER A 70 14.79 -8.60 -0.15
CA SER A 70 15.06 -9.68 -1.11
C SER A 70 15.87 -10.84 -0.52
N ASP A 71 16.59 -10.63 0.58
CA ASP A 71 17.34 -11.65 1.31
C ASP A 71 16.46 -12.49 2.26
N GLY A 72 15.14 -12.20 2.32
CA GLY A 72 14.19 -12.88 3.20
C GLY A 72 14.07 -12.25 4.60
N THR A 73 14.79 -11.18 4.88
CA THR A 73 14.67 -10.45 6.15
C THR A 73 13.34 -9.70 6.24
N PHE A 74 12.72 -9.73 7.40
CA PHE A 74 11.56 -8.91 7.73
C PHE A 74 11.90 -7.92 8.84
N TYR A 75 11.47 -6.67 8.65
CA TYR A 75 11.59 -5.59 9.61
C TYR A 75 10.21 -5.16 10.09
N THR A 76 10.12 -4.80 11.36
CA THR A 76 8.93 -4.21 11.99
C THR A 76 9.09 -2.69 12.11
N LYS A 77 8.00 -2.00 12.46
CA LYS A 77 8.04 -0.58 12.81
C LYS A 77 9.09 -0.30 13.90
N ALA A 78 9.16 -1.15 14.93
CA ALA A 78 10.11 -0.99 16.04
C ALA A 78 11.56 -1.08 15.55
N ASP A 79 11.87 -1.99 14.61
CA ASP A 79 13.20 -2.13 14.04
C ASP A 79 13.62 -0.88 13.26
N ILE A 80 12.72 -0.33 12.45
CA ILE A 80 12.99 0.89 11.69
C ILE A 80 13.19 2.09 12.62
N LEU A 81 12.34 2.26 13.64
CA LEU A 81 12.50 3.36 14.58
C LEU A 81 13.82 3.26 15.35
N LYS A 82 14.21 2.06 15.76
CA LYS A 82 15.50 1.81 16.39
C LYS A 82 16.67 2.14 15.46
N LEU A 83 16.59 1.72 14.21
CA LEU A 83 17.61 1.99 13.20
C LEU A 83 17.75 3.49 12.95
N MET A 84 16.63 4.21 12.75
CA MET A 84 16.62 5.65 12.51
C MET A 84 17.11 6.47 13.71
N ALA A 85 16.92 5.98 14.93
CA ALA A 85 17.45 6.61 16.14
C ALA A 85 18.97 6.44 16.30
N ASP A 86 19.58 5.49 15.61
CA ASP A 86 21.02 5.20 15.69
C ASP A 86 21.82 6.05 14.67
N THR A 87 21.87 7.35 14.89
CA THR A 87 22.56 8.32 14.02
C THR A 87 24.08 8.12 13.95
N LYS A 88 24.65 7.29 14.82
CA LYS A 88 26.08 6.94 14.76
C LYS A 88 26.36 5.86 13.71
N ASN A 89 25.42 4.94 13.55
CA ASN A 89 25.57 3.78 12.68
C ASN A 89 24.73 3.86 11.40
N LEU A 90 23.84 4.84 11.29
CA LEU A 90 23.07 5.10 10.06
C LEU A 90 23.23 6.56 9.63
N LYS A 91 23.64 6.76 8.37
CA LYS A 91 23.66 8.06 7.73
C LYS A 91 23.28 7.90 6.26
N THR A 92 22.24 8.59 5.84
CA THR A 92 21.88 8.71 4.41
C THR A 92 22.65 9.88 3.80
N ASN A 93 23.53 9.59 2.85
CA ASN A 93 24.31 10.61 2.14
C ASN A 93 23.50 11.21 0.99
N SER A 94 22.75 10.38 0.27
CA SER A 94 21.82 10.81 -0.78
C SER A 94 20.73 9.77 -0.97
N GLU A 95 19.55 10.22 -1.40
CA GLU A 95 18.41 9.38 -1.75
C GLU A 95 17.55 10.09 -2.77
N LYS A 96 17.05 9.36 -3.75
CA LYS A 96 16.21 9.91 -4.82
C LYS A 96 15.22 8.88 -5.32
N LEU A 97 13.95 9.24 -5.33
CA LEU A 97 12.91 8.48 -5.99
C LEU A 97 12.81 8.83 -7.47
N SER A 98 12.51 7.84 -8.28
CA SER A 98 12.18 7.98 -9.69
C SER A 98 11.10 6.98 -10.08
N GLU A 99 10.41 7.25 -11.18
CA GLU A 99 9.33 6.41 -11.71
C GLU A 99 8.19 6.16 -10.70
N LEU A 100 7.96 7.10 -9.78
CA LEU A 100 6.91 6.98 -8.77
C LEU A 100 5.53 6.93 -9.44
N LYS A 101 4.79 5.86 -9.15
CA LYS A 101 3.42 5.62 -9.61
C LYS A 101 2.56 5.24 -8.43
N VAL A 102 1.45 5.95 -8.26
CA VAL A 102 0.47 5.66 -7.20
C VAL A 102 -0.83 5.17 -7.83
N ARG A 103 -1.35 4.07 -7.32
CA ARG A 103 -2.64 3.49 -7.68
C ARG A 103 -3.54 3.48 -6.46
N VAL A 104 -4.78 3.90 -6.62
CA VAL A 104 -5.74 4.03 -5.50
C VAL A 104 -6.90 3.06 -5.68
N TYR A 105 -7.25 2.35 -4.63
CA TYR A 105 -8.30 1.34 -4.57
C TYR A 105 -9.16 1.58 -3.31
N GLY A 106 -10.07 2.55 -3.38
CA GLY A 106 -10.87 2.96 -2.23
C GLY A 106 -10.00 3.50 -1.09
N ASN A 107 -9.99 2.81 0.03
CA ASN A 107 -9.18 3.18 1.21
C ASN A 107 -7.76 2.59 1.18
N THR A 108 -7.33 2.00 0.08
CA THR A 108 -5.98 1.46 -0.10
C THR A 108 -5.28 2.18 -1.24
N ALA A 109 -4.00 2.49 -1.07
CA ALA A 109 -3.14 3.00 -2.14
C ALA A 109 -1.85 2.16 -2.21
N VAL A 110 -1.35 1.97 -3.43
CA VAL A 110 -0.09 1.27 -3.69
C VAL A 110 0.82 2.20 -4.45
N ALA A 111 1.98 2.51 -3.87
CA ALA A 111 3.06 3.24 -4.51
C ALA A 111 4.09 2.25 -5.04
N THR A 112 4.60 2.47 -6.25
CA THR A 112 5.72 1.73 -6.83
C THR A 112 6.71 2.73 -7.38
N TYR A 113 8.00 2.53 -7.12
CA TYR A 113 9.05 3.45 -7.52
C TYR A 113 10.42 2.77 -7.60
N LYS A 114 11.38 3.47 -8.19
CA LYS A 114 12.80 3.19 -8.02
C LYS A 114 13.37 4.15 -6.98
N ASP A 115 14.09 3.60 -6.03
CA ASP A 115 14.81 4.34 -5.01
C ASP A 115 16.31 4.12 -5.20
N THR A 116 17.03 5.20 -5.49
CA THR A 116 18.49 5.21 -5.58
C THR A 116 19.04 5.90 -4.36
N TYR A 117 19.79 5.17 -3.56
CA TYR A 117 20.33 5.66 -2.30
C TYR A 117 21.83 5.37 -2.13
N ASP A 118 22.47 6.19 -1.32
CA ASP A 118 23.83 6.04 -0.81
C ASP A 118 23.79 6.24 0.71
N ILE A 119 24.05 5.18 1.45
CA ILE A 119 24.00 5.17 2.91
C ILE A 119 25.29 4.63 3.50
N MET A 120 25.62 5.11 4.68
CA MET A 120 26.57 4.46 5.59
C MET A 120 25.76 3.73 6.67
N ILE A 121 25.94 2.44 6.80
CA ILE A 121 25.30 1.63 7.83
C ILE A 121 26.32 0.71 8.49
N MET A 122 26.44 0.79 9.83
CA MET A 122 27.42 0.04 10.62
C MET A 122 28.87 0.17 10.10
N GLY A 123 29.24 1.33 9.56
CA GLY A 123 30.56 1.61 8.99
C GLY A 123 30.74 1.14 7.54
N GLU A 124 29.77 0.49 6.94
CA GLU A 124 29.78 0.05 5.55
C GLU A 124 28.99 1.01 4.65
N ARG A 125 29.55 1.38 3.51
CA ARG A 125 28.84 2.14 2.49
C ARG A 125 28.02 1.20 1.60
N ARG A 126 26.76 1.51 1.44
CA ARG A 126 25.86 0.84 0.52
C ARG A 126 25.24 1.86 -0.44
N ALA A 127 25.45 1.66 -1.73
CA ALA A 127 24.89 2.51 -2.78
C ALA A 127 24.23 1.61 -3.82
N HIS A 128 22.91 1.64 -3.86
CA HIS A 128 22.09 0.75 -4.69
C HIS A 128 20.91 1.50 -5.29
N THR A 129 20.33 0.87 -6.30
CA THR A 129 18.97 1.20 -6.77
C THR A 129 18.09 0.00 -6.50
N ILE A 130 16.98 0.22 -5.81
CA ILE A 130 15.97 -0.80 -5.56
C ILE A 130 14.66 -0.44 -6.29
N ILE A 131 13.87 -1.47 -6.58
CA ILE A 131 12.46 -1.34 -6.94
C ILE A 131 11.67 -1.58 -5.67
N ALA A 132 10.88 -0.58 -5.28
CA ALA A 132 10.07 -0.65 -4.07
C ALA A 132 8.57 -0.67 -4.38
N THR A 133 7.82 -1.28 -3.47
CA THR A 133 6.36 -1.28 -3.46
C THR A 133 5.90 -1.05 -2.03
N ASP A 134 5.17 0.04 -1.84
CA ASP A 134 4.60 0.44 -0.57
C ASP A 134 3.08 0.41 -0.63
N THR A 135 2.48 -0.10 0.44
CA THR A 135 1.02 -0.18 0.58
C THR A 135 0.57 0.71 1.72
N PHE A 136 -0.40 1.57 1.41
CA PHE A 136 -1.02 2.48 2.35
C PHE A 136 -2.49 2.16 2.54
N VAL A 137 -2.99 2.32 3.76
CA VAL A 137 -4.41 2.20 4.10
C VAL A 137 -4.86 3.47 4.82
N LYS A 138 -6.04 3.95 4.46
CA LYS A 138 -6.65 5.10 5.13
C LYS A 138 -7.24 4.66 6.47
N MET A 139 -6.65 5.11 7.56
CA MET A 139 -7.08 4.86 8.94
C MET A 139 -7.60 6.16 9.55
N GLY A 140 -8.92 6.29 9.69
CA GLY A 140 -9.55 7.55 10.05
C GLY A 140 -9.31 8.62 8.98
N SER A 141 -8.73 9.75 9.37
CA SER A 141 -8.36 10.84 8.45
C SER A 141 -6.96 10.72 7.85
N ALA A 142 -6.12 9.78 8.33
CA ALA A 142 -4.72 9.65 7.93
C ALA A 142 -4.47 8.44 7.03
N TRP A 143 -3.52 8.58 6.13
CA TRP A 143 -2.93 7.45 5.41
C TRP A 143 -1.78 6.87 6.25
N LYS A 144 -1.80 5.56 6.44
CA LYS A 144 -0.75 4.81 7.13
C LYS A 144 -0.13 3.80 6.17
N GLN A 145 1.19 3.74 6.12
CA GLN A 145 1.89 2.67 5.43
C GLN A 145 1.76 1.38 6.26
N VAL A 146 1.27 0.32 5.66
CA VAL A 146 1.03 -0.98 6.34
C VAL A 146 2.03 -2.04 5.91
N ALA A 147 2.59 -1.91 4.72
CA ALA A 147 3.59 -2.85 4.21
C ALA A 147 4.54 -2.16 3.23
N SER A 148 5.77 -2.64 3.20
CA SER A 148 6.81 -2.25 2.24
C SER A 148 7.54 -3.50 1.72
N ARG A 149 8.00 -3.44 0.48
CA ARG A 149 8.90 -4.43 -0.09
C ARG A 149 9.91 -3.76 -1.02
N GLY A 150 11.17 -4.10 -0.83
CA GLY A 150 12.25 -3.69 -1.71
C GLY A 150 12.95 -4.89 -2.36
N SER A 151 13.46 -4.71 -3.57
CA SER A 151 14.36 -5.64 -4.25
C SER A 151 15.35 -4.89 -5.11
N GLU A 152 16.58 -5.37 -5.24
CA GLU A 152 17.57 -4.74 -6.12
C GLU A 152 17.05 -4.66 -7.55
N ALA A 153 17.26 -3.50 -8.18
CA ALA A 153 17.05 -3.32 -9.61
C ALA A 153 18.19 -4.03 -10.37
N LYS A 154 17.81 -4.86 -11.35
CA LYS A 154 18.78 -5.51 -12.25
C LYS A 154 19.16 -4.58 -13.38
#